data_9690a1394676bca918837c5dbfe67363
#
_entry.id   9690a1394676bca918837c5dbfe67363
#
_cell.length_a   1.000
_cell.length_b   1.000
_cell.length_c   1.000
_cell.angle_alpha   90.00
_cell.angle_beta   90.00
_cell.angle_gamma   90.00
#
_symmetry.space_group_name_H-M   'P 1'
#
loop_
_entity.id
_entity.type
_entity.pdbx_description
1 polymer ?
#
loop_
_entity_poly.entity_id
_entity_poly.type
_entity_poly.pdbx_seq_one_letter_code
_entity_poly.pdbx_strand_id
1 'polypeptide(L)'
;MNKYILWFIFFIYTTISFGQAIGSWKAYPALQISTYNIPVGHKVYSLCNGNLFSYNTEDTEVYVFDRLNGLHDTKIQFIRYSNASQKLILVYENGNIDLIYPDNEVVNMKQLKDKNYSNLIINNVSVVNEKAYICTNFGIVVVNTDKEEFEATYDLNLNVYSCTADAHYIYLCCSENGFNIGDLNLNLLDKNNRKHTSTNFFHELTFFKGKLIGYNKSTGLFTIDQQYYTTTALVKGGYSFFSCSEDVMLTGNSSHIYLFNNVTDKQEIK
;
A
#
# COMPACT_ATOMS: atom_id res chain seq x y z
N MET A 1 -7.59 67.12 1.92
CA MET A 1 -7.29 65.97 1.03
C MET A 1 -8.39 65.93 -0.02
N ASN A 2 -8.05 66.06 -1.30
CA ASN A 2 -9.03 66.32 -2.38
C ASN A 2 -9.89 65.06 -2.60
N LYS A 3 -11.23 65.21 -2.57
CA LYS A 3 -12.24 64.13 -2.70
C LYS A 3 -11.99 63.24 -3.94
N TYR A 4 -11.40 63.78 -4.98
CA TYR A 4 -11.05 63.05 -6.21
C TYR A 4 -9.79 62.15 -6.07
N ILE A 5 -8.87 62.47 -5.15
CA ILE A 5 -7.68 61.64 -4.87
C ILE A 5 -8.11 60.36 -4.15
N LEU A 6 -9.09 60.46 -3.24
CA LEU A 6 -9.65 59.30 -2.52
C LEU A 6 -10.39 58.33 -3.48
N TRP A 7 -11.12 58.88 -4.45
CA TRP A 7 -11.80 58.12 -5.49
C TRP A 7 -10.81 57.42 -6.45
N PHE A 8 -9.71 58.08 -6.78
CA PHE A 8 -8.68 57.54 -7.65
C PHE A 8 -7.91 56.40 -6.94
N ILE A 9 -7.62 56.51 -5.64
CA ILE A 9 -7.03 55.47 -4.83
C ILE A 9 -7.98 54.26 -4.71
N PHE A 10 -9.25 54.48 -4.49
CA PHE A 10 -10.25 53.41 -4.44
C PHE A 10 -10.38 52.66 -5.78
N PHE A 11 -10.29 53.35 -6.88
CA PHE A 11 -10.34 52.75 -8.22
C PHE A 11 -9.08 51.89 -8.53
N ILE A 12 -7.92 52.27 -8.04
CA ILE A 12 -6.68 51.50 -8.19
C ILE A 12 -6.73 50.19 -7.35
N TYR A 13 -7.33 50.23 -6.15
CA TYR A 13 -7.46 49.03 -5.30
C TYR A 13 -8.42 47.97 -5.88
N THR A 14 -9.40 48.35 -6.68
CA THR A 14 -10.37 47.41 -7.27
C THR A 14 -9.85 46.70 -8.52
N THR A 15 -8.69 47.09 -9.07
CA THR A 15 -8.12 46.47 -10.29
C THR A 15 -7.07 45.39 -10.00
N ILE A 16 -6.70 45.14 -8.73
CA ILE A 16 -5.84 44.01 -8.39
C ILE A 16 -6.70 42.74 -8.29
N SER A 17 -7.24 42.32 -9.43
CA SER A 17 -7.78 40.98 -9.58
C SER A 17 -6.60 40.04 -9.83
N PHE A 18 -6.28 39.22 -8.84
CA PHE A 18 -5.40 38.06 -9.06
C PHE A 18 -6.19 37.05 -9.88
N GLY A 19 -6.28 37.26 -11.18
CA GLY A 19 -6.74 36.25 -12.11
C GLY A 19 -5.75 35.10 -12.08
N GLN A 20 -6.20 33.84 -11.96
CA GLN A 20 -5.34 32.70 -12.21
C GLN A 20 -4.71 32.85 -13.59
N ALA A 21 -3.43 32.54 -13.69
CA ALA A 21 -2.74 32.55 -14.98
C ALA A 21 -3.50 31.68 -15.98
N ILE A 22 -3.79 32.22 -17.17
CA ILE A 22 -4.44 31.48 -18.25
C ILE A 22 -3.60 30.24 -18.55
N GLY A 23 -4.19 29.03 -18.41
CA GLY A 23 -3.48 27.76 -18.60
C GLY A 23 -3.02 27.07 -17.31
N SER A 24 -3.30 27.63 -16.11
CA SER A 24 -3.10 26.88 -14.86
C SER A 24 -4.27 25.90 -14.66
N TRP A 25 -3.94 24.61 -14.60
CA TRP A 25 -4.90 23.55 -14.29
C TRP A 25 -4.72 23.15 -12.83
N LYS A 26 -5.82 22.95 -12.12
CA LYS A 26 -5.83 22.41 -10.77
C LYS A 26 -6.80 21.22 -10.72
N ALA A 27 -6.33 20.08 -10.28
CA ALA A 27 -7.18 18.92 -10.05
C ALA A 27 -7.94 19.08 -8.73
N TYR A 28 -9.24 18.72 -8.73
CA TYR A 28 -10.09 18.66 -7.55
C TYR A 28 -10.65 17.24 -7.40
N PRO A 29 -9.85 16.28 -6.90
CA PRO A 29 -10.31 14.91 -6.74
C PRO A 29 -11.39 14.82 -5.67
N ALA A 30 -12.31 13.85 -5.82
CA ALA A 30 -13.31 13.54 -4.80
C ALA A 30 -12.65 12.73 -3.67
N LEU A 31 -12.34 13.38 -2.56
CA LEU A 31 -11.72 12.77 -1.38
C LEU A 31 -12.79 12.38 -0.35
N GLN A 32 -13.58 11.34 -0.61
CA GLN A 32 -14.71 10.96 0.24
C GLN A 32 -14.40 9.78 1.18
N ILE A 33 -13.85 8.69 0.64
CA ILE A 33 -13.59 7.46 1.39
C ILE A 33 -12.15 7.08 1.19
N SER A 34 -11.39 7.04 2.29
CA SER A 34 -10.02 6.53 2.29
C SER A 34 -9.99 5.01 2.36
N THR A 35 -9.24 4.39 1.46
CA THR A 35 -8.98 2.94 1.45
C THR A 35 -7.67 2.58 2.14
N TYR A 36 -6.69 3.49 2.11
CA TYR A 36 -5.40 3.34 2.77
C TYR A 36 -4.97 4.66 3.40
N ASN A 37 -4.40 4.57 4.61
CA ASN A 37 -3.75 5.67 5.29
C ASN A 37 -2.39 5.18 5.79
N ILE A 38 -1.31 5.81 5.33
CA ILE A 38 0.06 5.44 5.66
C ILE A 38 0.76 6.63 6.31
N PRO A 39 0.99 6.58 7.62
CA PRO A 39 1.78 7.61 8.30
C PRO A 39 3.27 7.41 8.01
N VAL A 40 3.95 8.50 7.65
CA VAL A 40 5.39 8.55 7.42
C VAL A 40 5.93 9.84 8.02
N GLY A 41 6.58 9.75 9.17
CA GLY A 41 7.00 10.93 9.93
C GLY A 41 5.81 11.84 10.25
N HIS A 42 5.86 13.09 9.81
CA HIS A 42 4.78 14.07 9.98
C HIS A 42 3.76 14.10 8.85
N LYS A 43 3.95 13.27 7.82
CA LYS A 43 2.99 13.15 6.70
C LYS A 43 2.10 11.92 6.86
N VAL A 44 0.84 12.05 6.49
CA VAL A 44 -0.08 10.93 6.31
C VAL A 44 -0.48 10.88 4.84
N TYR A 45 -0.07 9.83 4.15
CA TYR A 45 -0.49 9.57 2.77
C TYR A 45 -1.82 8.84 2.78
N SER A 46 -2.79 9.34 2.04
CA SER A 46 -4.15 8.78 1.99
C SER A 46 -4.56 8.51 0.55
N LEU A 47 -5.06 7.30 0.31
CA LEU A 47 -5.63 6.90 -0.97
C LEU A 47 -7.16 6.96 -0.87
N CYS A 48 -7.78 7.83 -1.67
CA CYS A 48 -9.23 8.02 -1.72
C CYS A 48 -9.72 7.87 -3.16
N ASN A 49 -10.55 6.87 -3.42
CA ASN A 49 -11.13 6.62 -4.75
C ASN A 49 -10.08 6.61 -5.89
N GLY A 50 -8.93 5.99 -5.65
CA GLY A 50 -7.83 5.92 -6.62
C GLY A 50 -7.02 7.22 -6.79
N ASN A 51 -7.26 8.23 -5.94
CA ASN A 51 -6.52 9.50 -5.89
C ASN A 51 -5.67 9.56 -4.61
N LEU A 52 -4.46 10.04 -4.74
CA LEU A 52 -3.51 10.17 -3.63
C LEU A 52 -3.41 11.62 -3.16
N PHE A 53 -3.42 11.82 -1.85
CA PHE A 53 -2.99 13.06 -1.22
C PHE A 53 -2.15 12.78 0.02
N SER A 54 -1.38 13.76 0.46
CA SER A 54 -0.73 13.74 1.77
C SER A 54 -1.22 14.91 2.61
N TYR A 55 -1.31 14.67 3.91
CA TYR A 55 -1.57 15.67 4.94
C TYR A 55 -0.35 15.75 5.85
N ASN A 56 0.20 16.94 6.01
CA ASN A 56 1.28 17.21 6.96
C ASN A 56 0.69 17.66 8.29
N THR A 57 1.00 16.95 9.37
CA THR A 57 0.47 17.20 10.72
C THR A 57 1.10 18.40 11.43
N GLU A 58 2.24 18.92 10.96
CA GLU A 58 2.93 20.06 11.56
C GLU A 58 2.36 21.41 11.06
N ASP A 59 2.21 21.56 9.74
CA ASP A 59 1.77 22.81 9.11
C ASP A 59 0.35 22.74 8.56
N THR A 60 -0.30 21.57 8.66
CA THR A 60 -1.66 21.29 8.15
C THR A 60 -1.80 21.39 6.63
N GLU A 61 -0.69 21.36 5.90
CA GLU A 61 -0.70 21.41 4.44
C GLU A 61 -1.22 20.12 3.83
N VAL A 62 -2.06 20.27 2.81
CA VAL A 62 -2.55 19.15 1.97
C VAL A 62 -1.91 19.23 0.61
N TYR A 63 -1.17 18.18 0.23
CA TYR A 63 -0.63 18.02 -1.11
C TYR A 63 -1.38 16.94 -1.88
N VAL A 64 -1.89 17.28 -3.07
CA VAL A 64 -2.59 16.33 -3.95
C VAL A 64 -1.63 15.86 -5.02
N PHE A 65 -1.49 14.55 -5.14
CA PHE A 65 -0.69 13.93 -6.19
C PHE A 65 -1.57 13.62 -7.39
N ASP A 66 -1.19 14.12 -8.55
CA ASP A 66 -1.88 13.88 -9.81
C ASP A 66 -0.91 13.87 -11.00
N ARG A 67 -1.44 13.69 -12.19
CA ARG A 67 -0.62 13.68 -13.42
C ARG A 67 -0.02 15.03 -13.79
N LEU A 68 -0.53 16.12 -13.25
CA LEU A 68 0.02 17.46 -13.50
C LEU A 68 1.27 17.70 -12.64
N ASN A 69 1.39 16.99 -11.51
CA ASN A 69 2.49 17.12 -10.58
C ASN A 69 3.31 15.83 -10.40
N GLY A 70 3.37 15.01 -11.45
CA GLY A 70 4.38 13.96 -11.58
C GLY A 70 3.89 12.53 -11.61
N LEU A 71 2.63 12.21 -11.28
CA LEU A 71 2.15 10.84 -11.41
C LEU A 71 2.06 10.42 -12.90
N HIS A 72 2.40 9.17 -13.19
CA HIS A 72 2.46 8.65 -14.56
C HIS A 72 1.19 7.97 -15.02
N ASP A 73 0.25 7.69 -14.09
CA ASP A 73 -1.01 7.05 -14.42
C ASP A 73 -2.17 7.52 -13.53
N THR A 74 -3.33 6.91 -13.71
CA THR A 74 -4.56 7.14 -12.92
C THR A 74 -5.03 5.82 -12.32
N LYS A 75 -5.98 5.87 -11.37
CA LYS A 75 -6.55 4.69 -10.71
C LYS A 75 -5.50 3.91 -9.92
N ILE A 76 -4.92 4.55 -8.93
CA ILE A 76 -4.06 3.89 -7.96
C ILE A 76 -4.90 2.85 -7.20
N GLN A 77 -4.46 1.61 -7.20
CA GLN A 77 -5.13 0.50 -6.53
C GLN A 77 -4.54 0.24 -5.14
N PHE A 78 -3.21 0.31 -5.02
CA PHE A 78 -2.51 0.10 -3.76
C PHE A 78 -1.47 1.19 -3.51
N ILE A 79 -1.33 1.56 -2.24
CA ILE A 79 -0.17 2.31 -1.75
C ILE A 79 0.49 1.52 -0.63
N ARG A 80 1.82 1.54 -0.58
CA ARG A 80 2.64 0.96 0.48
C ARG A 80 3.86 1.84 0.71
N TYR A 81 4.50 1.70 1.85
CA TYR A 81 5.72 2.44 2.16
C TYR A 81 6.84 1.47 2.52
N SER A 82 8.03 1.69 1.98
CA SER A 82 9.24 0.99 2.36
C SER A 82 10.08 1.84 3.29
N ASN A 83 10.20 1.43 4.54
CA ASN A 83 11.11 2.10 5.49
C ASN A 83 12.58 1.95 5.08
N ALA A 84 12.94 0.86 4.41
CA ALA A 84 14.32 0.62 3.99
C ALA A 84 14.75 1.57 2.86
N SER A 85 13.92 1.75 1.82
CA SER A 85 14.21 2.65 0.70
C SER A 85 13.67 4.07 0.89
N GLN A 86 12.90 4.33 1.96
CA GLN A 86 12.24 5.62 2.24
C GLN A 86 11.35 6.11 1.10
N LYS A 87 10.66 5.19 0.40
CA LYS A 87 9.82 5.51 -0.75
C LYS A 87 8.38 5.03 -0.54
N LEU A 88 7.44 5.86 -0.99
CA LEU A 88 6.04 5.45 -1.14
C LEU A 88 5.89 4.76 -2.50
N ILE A 89 5.26 3.59 -2.50
CA ILE A 89 5.06 2.73 -3.65
C ILE A 89 3.59 2.83 -4.05
N LEU A 90 3.33 3.26 -5.27
CA LEU A 90 2.01 3.30 -5.87
C LEU A 90 1.90 2.20 -6.91
N VAL A 91 0.88 1.38 -6.82
CA VAL A 91 0.58 0.35 -7.82
C VAL A 91 -0.78 0.65 -8.43
N TYR A 92 -0.81 0.81 -9.75
CA TYR A 92 -2.00 1.13 -10.53
C TYR A 92 -2.71 -0.13 -11.01
N GLU A 93 -4.01 -0.04 -11.29
CA GLU A 93 -4.83 -1.16 -11.80
C GLU A 93 -4.23 -1.83 -13.06
N ASN A 94 -3.55 -1.06 -13.89
CA ASN A 94 -2.95 -1.54 -15.15
C ASN A 94 -1.53 -2.12 -15.00
N GLY A 95 -1.02 -2.23 -13.78
CA GLY A 95 0.32 -2.73 -13.50
C GLY A 95 1.44 -1.68 -13.62
N ASN A 96 1.12 -0.41 -13.87
CA ASN A 96 2.11 0.66 -13.73
C ASN A 96 2.49 0.83 -12.26
N ILE A 97 3.70 1.31 -11.99
CA ILE A 97 4.19 1.55 -10.63
C ILE A 97 4.89 2.89 -10.60
N ASP A 98 4.57 3.71 -9.61
CA ASP A 98 5.33 4.91 -9.27
C ASP A 98 5.96 4.76 -7.89
N LEU A 99 7.22 5.18 -7.77
CA LEU A 99 7.93 5.32 -6.52
C LEU A 99 8.05 6.80 -6.20
N ILE A 100 7.53 7.22 -5.05
CA ILE A 100 7.59 8.62 -4.61
C ILE A 100 8.64 8.77 -3.51
N TYR A 101 9.58 9.67 -3.74
CA TYR A 101 10.61 10.06 -2.78
C TYR A 101 10.06 11.02 -1.71
N PRO A 102 10.77 11.22 -0.58
CA PRO A 102 10.34 12.13 0.48
C PRO A 102 10.15 13.60 0.04
N ASP A 103 10.87 14.04 -1.00
CA ASP A 103 10.78 15.36 -1.63
C ASP A 103 9.69 15.46 -2.70
N ASN A 104 8.89 14.41 -2.87
CA ASN A 104 7.83 14.22 -3.86
C ASN A 104 8.32 14.01 -5.31
N GLU A 105 9.63 13.77 -5.55
CA GLU A 105 10.07 13.26 -6.85
C GLU A 105 9.43 11.90 -7.13
N VAL A 106 9.09 11.64 -8.41
CA VAL A 106 8.39 10.42 -8.82
C VAL A 106 9.19 9.70 -9.88
N VAL A 107 9.53 8.44 -9.61
CA VAL A 107 10.16 7.53 -10.57
C VAL A 107 9.15 6.49 -11.04
N ASN A 108 9.03 6.35 -12.36
CA ASN A 108 8.09 5.42 -12.99
C ASN A 108 8.74 4.10 -13.37
N MET A 109 8.06 3.01 -13.04
CA MET A 109 8.44 1.64 -13.33
C MET A 109 7.31 0.94 -14.11
N LYS A 110 7.38 0.95 -15.42
CA LYS A 110 6.28 0.51 -16.31
C LYS A 110 6.41 -0.92 -16.85
N GLN A 111 7.46 -1.67 -16.50
CA GLN A 111 7.76 -2.96 -17.08
C GLN A 111 6.62 -3.99 -16.96
N LEU A 112 5.89 -3.99 -15.82
CA LEU A 112 4.74 -4.89 -15.66
C LEU A 112 3.57 -4.47 -16.56
N LYS A 113 3.29 -3.18 -16.68
CA LYS A 113 2.31 -2.61 -17.60
C LYS A 113 2.66 -2.92 -19.05
N ASP A 114 3.94 -2.73 -19.43
CA ASP A 114 4.41 -2.90 -20.82
C ASP A 114 4.35 -4.36 -21.28
N LYS A 115 4.36 -5.35 -20.37
CA LYS A 115 4.14 -6.77 -20.70
C LYS A 115 2.73 -7.05 -21.19
N ASN A 116 1.79 -6.14 -20.97
CA ASN A 116 0.42 -6.16 -21.48
C ASN A 116 -0.30 -7.52 -21.28
N TYR A 117 -0.28 -8.00 -20.04
CA TYR A 117 -1.04 -9.20 -19.68
C TYR A 117 -2.53 -8.96 -19.96
N SER A 118 -3.16 -9.85 -20.75
CA SER A 118 -4.55 -9.69 -21.22
C SER A 118 -5.59 -9.61 -20.09
N ASN A 119 -5.29 -10.14 -18.91
CA ASN A 119 -6.16 -10.18 -17.74
C ASN A 119 -5.36 -10.01 -16.46
N LEU A 120 -4.54 -8.97 -16.37
CA LEU A 120 -3.79 -8.69 -15.13
C LEU A 120 -4.76 -8.32 -14.01
N ILE A 121 -4.70 -9.07 -12.92
CA ILE A 121 -5.36 -8.74 -11.66
C ILE A 121 -4.27 -8.64 -10.59
N ILE A 122 -4.21 -7.50 -9.92
CA ILE A 122 -3.33 -7.29 -8.78
C ILE A 122 -4.19 -7.46 -7.53
N ASN A 123 -3.86 -8.45 -6.73
CA ASN A 123 -4.66 -8.81 -5.54
C ASN A 123 -4.20 -8.09 -4.28
N ASN A 124 -2.88 -7.90 -4.13
CA ASN A 124 -2.28 -7.22 -2.98
C ASN A 124 -0.83 -6.80 -3.30
N VAL A 125 -0.31 -5.93 -2.44
CA VAL A 125 1.11 -5.54 -2.43
C VAL A 125 1.60 -5.62 -1.00
N SER A 126 2.66 -6.36 -0.75
CA SER A 126 3.36 -6.37 0.54
C SER A 126 4.79 -5.86 0.38
N VAL A 127 5.32 -5.24 1.44
CA VAL A 127 6.68 -4.70 1.45
C VAL A 127 7.46 -5.36 2.58
N VAL A 128 8.63 -5.88 2.22
CA VAL A 128 9.58 -6.45 3.18
C VAL A 128 10.94 -5.85 2.88
N ASN A 129 11.43 -5.03 3.78
CA ASN A 129 12.63 -4.21 3.59
C ASN A 129 12.52 -3.33 2.33
N GLU A 130 13.48 -3.45 1.39
CA GLU A 130 13.50 -2.73 0.12
C GLU A 130 12.69 -3.42 -1.00
N LYS A 131 12.05 -4.57 -0.73
CA LYS A 131 11.34 -5.33 -1.76
C LYS A 131 9.82 -5.19 -1.64
N ALA A 132 9.19 -4.80 -2.74
CA ALA A 132 7.74 -4.86 -2.90
C ALA A 132 7.36 -6.13 -3.66
N TYR A 133 6.51 -6.94 -3.04
CA TYR A 133 5.96 -8.16 -3.61
C TYR A 133 4.54 -7.89 -4.09
N ILE A 134 4.35 -7.90 -5.39
CA ILE A 134 3.05 -7.65 -6.03
C ILE A 134 2.39 -9.00 -6.29
N CYS A 135 1.32 -9.29 -5.56
CA CYS A 135 0.54 -10.52 -5.69
C CYS A 135 -0.43 -10.39 -6.87
N THR A 136 -0.36 -11.33 -7.79
CA THR A 136 -1.16 -11.30 -9.02
C THR A 136 -1.94 -12.59 -9.22
N ASN A 137 -2.86 -12.59 -10.17
CA ASN A 137 -3.62 -13.77 -10.57
C ASN A 137 -2.78 -14.85 -11.29
N PHE A 138 -1.51 -14.61 -11.56
CA PHE A 138 -0.60 -15.61 -12.15
C PHE A 138 0.60 -15.98 -11.23
N GLY A 139 0.81 -15.21 -10.17
CA GLY A 139 1.95 -15.41 -9.27
C GLY A 139 2.40 -14.12 -8.60
N ILE A 140 3.71 -13.85 -8.60
CA ILE A 140 4.29 -12.71 -7.88
C ILE A 140 5.28 -11.97 -8.78
N VAL A 141 5.22 -10.65 -8.69
CA VAL A 141 6.25 -9.75 -9.24
C VAL A 141 6.99 -9.09 -8.09
N VAL A 142 8.31 -9.14 -8.12
CA VAL A 142 9.18 -8.55 -7.09
C VAL A 142 9.86 -7.32 -7.66
N VAL A 143 9.69 -6.21 -6.97
CA VAL A 143 10.30 -4.92 -7.28
C VAL A 143 11.26 -4.55 -6.15
N ASN A 144 12.52 -4.26 -6.50
CA ASN A 144 13.46 -3.67 -5.57
C ASN A 144 13.28 -2.15 -5.61
N THR A 145 12.77 -1.59 -4.54
CA THR A 145 12.43 -0.16 -4.46
C THR A 145 13.64 0.73 -4.21
N ASP A 146 14.72 0.19 -3.68
CA ASP A 146 15.98 0.91 -3.51
C ASP A 146 16.70 1.07 -4.84
N LYS A 147 16.85 -0.04 -5.59
CA LYS A 147 17.49 -0.07 -6.91
C LYS A 147 16.59 0.37 -8.05
N GLU A 148 15.27 0.50 -7.80
CA GLU A 148 14.26 0.89 -8.81
C GLU A 148 14.21 -0.07 -10.00
N GLU A 149 14.27 -1.36 -9.72
CA GLU A 149 14.28 -2.39 -10.73
C GLU A 149 13.29 -3.53 -10.43
N PHE A 150 12.80 -4.17 -11.49
CA PHE A 150 12.08 -5.42 -11.38
C PHE A 150 13.08 -6.55 -11.16
N GLU A 151 13.12 -7.08 -9.94
CA GLU A 151 14.08 -8.11 -9.53
C GLU A 151 13.68 -9.49 -10.07
N ALA A 152 12.39 -9.83 -9.99
CA ALA A 152 11.88 -11.12 -10.43
C ALA A 152 10.41 -11.06 -10.85
N THR A 153 10.04 -11.98 -11.75
CA THR A 153 8.64 -12.31 -12.03
C THR A 153 8.50 -13.83 -11.93
N TYR A 154 7.73 -14.26 -10.95
CA TYR A 154 7.42 -15.68 -10.73
C TYR A 154 6.02 -15.97 -11.27
N ASP A 155 5.95 -16.48 -12.50
CA ASP A 155 4.71 -17.03 -13.05
C ASP A 155 4.52 -18.44 -12.47
N LEU A 156 3.76 -18.49 -11.39
CA LEU A 156 3.56 -19.71 -10.61
C LEU A 156 2.36 -20.53 -11.10
N ASN A 157 1.59 -19.98 -12.03
CA ASN A 157 0.27 -20.47 -12.41
C ASN A 157 -0.65 -20.64 -11.18
N LEU A 158 -0.57 -19.67 -10.25
CA LEU A 158 -1.35 -19.59 -9.02
C LEU A 158 -1.90 -18.17 -8.88
N ASN A 159 -3.17 -18.07 -8.52
CA ASN A 159 -3.76 -16.80 -8.13
C ASN A 159 -3.36 -16.49 -6.68
N VAL A 160 -2.31 -15.68 -6.51
CA VAL A 160 -1.76 -15.30 -5.20
C VAL A 160 -2.52 -14.10 -4.67
N TYR A 161 -3.17 -14.26 -3.51
CA TYR A 161 -3.95 -13.21 -2.86
C TYR A 161 -3.14 -12.34 -1.92
N SER A 162 -2.24 -12.94 -1.17
CA SER A 162 -1.33 -12.21 -0.28
C SER A 162 -0.03 -12.97 -0.12
N CYS A 163 1.03 -12.26 0.18
CA CYS A 163 2.32 -12.86 0.48
C CYS A 163 3.11 -12.02 1.48
N THR A 164 4.09 -12.65 2.09
CA THR A 164 5.19 -12.00 2.83
C THR A 164 6.41 -12.90 2.76
N ALA A 165 7.57 -12.39 3.15
CA ALA A 165 8.80 -13.15 3.11
C ALA A 165 9.66 -12.90 4.35
N ASP A 166 10.52 -13.85 4.69
CA ASP A 166 11.66 -13.67 5.57
C ASP A 166 12.98 -13.85 4.78
N ALA A 167 14.08 -14.04 5.46
CA ALA A 167 15.38 -14.20 4.82
C ALA A 167 15.50 -15.46 3.93
N HIS A 168 14.68 -16.48 4.18
CA HIS A 168 14.81 -17.80 3.56
C HIS A 168 13.56 -18.22 2.79
N TYR A 169 12.38 -17.81 3.25
CA TYR A 169 11.11 -18.32 2.73
C TYR A 169 10.18 -17.19 2.30
N ILE A 170 9.42 -17.47 1.26
CA ILE A 170 8.25 -16.71 0.88
C ILE A 170 7.00 -17.48 1.27
N TYR A 171 6.06 -16.78 1.89
CA TYR A 171 4.78 -17.31 2.37
C TYR A 171 3.69 -16.75 1.48
N LEU A 172 2.89 -17.64 0.89
CA LEU A 172 1.89 -17.31 -0.13
C LEU A 172 0.53 -17.78 0.32
N CYS A 173 -0.47 -16.95 0.15
CA CYS A 173 -1.86 -17.36 0.24
C CYS A 173 -2.50 -17.32 -1.15
N CYS A 174 -2.96 -18.47 -1.63
CA CYS A 174 -3.53 -18.64 -2.96
C CYS A 174 -5.02 -18.93 -2.86
N SER A 175 -5.80 -18.46 -3.84
CA SER A 175 -7.27 -18.63 -3.82
C SER A 175 -7.71 -20.09 -3.87
N GLU A 176 -7.01 -20.91 -4.63
CA GLU A 176 -7.43 -22.27 -4.95
C GLU A 176 -6.89 -23.33 -3.99
N ASN A 177 -5.70 -23.12 -3.45
CA ASN A 177 -5.03 -24.13 -2.62
C ASN A 177 -4.52 -23.60 -1.28
N GLY A 178 -4.98 -22.41 -0.84
CA GLY A 178 -4.68 -21.89 0.51
C GLY A 178 -3.21 -21.49 0.70
N PHE A 179 -2.62 -21.91 1.82
CA PHE A 179 -1.33 -21.44 2.29
C PHE A 179 -0.18 -22.31 1.76
N ASN A 180 0.79 -21.68 1.13
CA ASN A 180 1.95 -22.28 0.51
C ASN A 180 3.24 -21.59 0.97
N ILE A 181 4.38 -22.30 0.88
CA ILE A 181 5.69 -21.79 1.23
C ILE A 181 6.66 -22.15 0.12
N GLY A 182 7.51 -21.20 -0.25
CA GLY A 182 8.61 -21.40 -1.20
C GLY A 182 9.95 -21.04 -0.59
N ASP A 183 10.99 -21.81 -0.90
CA ASP A 183 12.37 -21.50 -0.49
C ASP A 183 12.97 -20.48 -1.47
N LEU A 184 13.35 -19.29 -0.97
CA LEU A 184 13.92 -18.21 -1.77
C LEU A 184 15.32 -18.50 -2.32
N ASN A 185 16.01 -19.51 -1.77
CA ASN A 185 17.30 -19.96 -2.29
C ASN A 185 17.18 -20.92 -3.48
N LEU A 186 15.95 -21.35 -3.79
CA LEU A 186 15.65 -22.30 -4.86
C LEU A 186 14.83 -21.65 -5.96
N ASN A 187 14.75 -22.31 -7.11
CA ASN A 187 13.91 -21.85 -8.20
C ASN A 187 12.42 -22.01 -7.85
N LEU A 188 11.73 -20.91 -7.54
CA LEU A 188 10.31 -20.93 -7.18
C LEU A 188 9.38 -21.33 -8.34
N LEU A 189 9.83 -21.33 -9.59
CA LEU A 189 9.05 -21.82 -10.74
C LEU A 189 8.93 -23.36 -10.71
N ASP A 190 9.88 -24.05 -10.11
CA ASP A 190 9.76 -25.49 -9.86
C ASP A 190 8.76 -25.72 -8.72
N LYS A 191 7.70 -26.46 -8.99
CA LYS A 191 6.65 -26.78 -8.02
C LYS A 191 7.19 -27.59 -6.81
N ASN A 192 8.27 -28.37 -6.99
CA ASN A 192 8.88 -29.14 -5.93
C ASN A 192 9.55 -28.26 -4.86
N ASN A 193 9.91 -27.03 -5.21
CA ASN A 193 10.50 -26.05 -4.29
C ASN A 193 9.44 -25.21 -3.54
N ARG A 194 8.17 -25.54 -3.75
CA ARG A 194 7.02 -24.93 -3.06
C ARG A 194 6.24 -26.02 -2.34
N LYS A 195 5.91 -25.79 -1.08
CA LYS A 195 5.15 -26.73 -0.27
C LYS A 195 3.77 -26.14 0.02
N HIS A 196 2.73 -26.86 -0.35
CA HIS A 196 1.39 -26.61 0.18
C HIS A 196 1.33 -27.08 1.63
N THR A 197 0.82 -26.25 2.53
CA THR A 197 0.85 -26.56 3.98
C THR A 197 -0.54 -26.68 4.57
N SER A 198 -1.49 -25.87 4.14
CA SER A 198 -2.88 -25.92 4.63
C SER A 198 -3.83 -25.23 3.67
N THR A 199 -5.13 -25.52 3.83
CA THR A 199 -6.22 -24.84 3.11
C THR A 199 -6.61 -23.50 3.73
N ASN A 200 -5.90 -23.03 4.77
CA ASN A 200 -6.16 -21.73 5.38
C ASN A 200 -5.97 -20.60 4.36
N PHE A 201 -6.90 -19.67 4.35
CA PHE A 201 -6.88 -18.53 3.48
C PHE A 201 -6.70 -17.24 4.29
N PHE A 202 -5.75 -16.40 3.89
CA PHE A 202 -5.48 -15.11 4.50
C PHE A 202 -5.52 -14.02 3.44
N HIS A 203 -6.31 -12.97 3.71
CA HIS A 203 -6.37 -11.79 2.86
C HIS A 203 -5.09 -10.96 2.96
N GLU A 204 -4.40 -11.07 4.10
CA GLU A 204 -3.12 -10.40 4.32
C GLU A 204 -2.20 -11.30 5.15
N LEU A 205 -0.93 -11.35 4.75
CA LEU A 205 0.17 -12.01 5.45
C LEU A 205 1.24 -10.96 5.75
N THR A 206 1.75 -10.95 6.98
CA THR A 206 2.82 -10.04 7.38
C THR A 206 3.63 -10.62 8.54
N PHE A 207 4.76 -10.01 8.85
CA PHE A 207 5.47 -10.25 10.09
C PHE A 207 5.18 -9.14 11.11
N PHE A 208 4.96 -9.51 12.36
CA PHE A 208 4.85 -8.60 13.47
C PHE A 208 5.68 -9.11 14.66
N LYS A 209 6.67 -8.31 15.07
CA LYS A 209 7.61 -8.68 16.16
C LYS A 209 8.17 -10.11 16.00
N GLY A 210 8.59 -10.44 14.76
CA GLY A 210 9.18 -11.73 14.41
C GLY A 210 8.20 -12.93 14.33
N LYS A 211 6.89 -12.70 14.43
CA LYS A 211 5.87 -13.72 14.27
C LYS A 211 5.14 -13.54 12.94
N LEU A 212 4.93 -14.65 12.24
CA LEU A 212 4.12 -14.65 11.03
C LEU A 212 2.65 -14.51 11.40
N ILE A 213 1.99 -13.52 10.81
CA ILE A 213 0.59 -13.14 11.05
C ILE A 213 -0.22 -13.36 9.79
N GLY A 214 -1.39 -13.98 9.96
CA GLY A 214 -2.39 -14.12 8.91
C GLY A 214 -3.69 -13.44 9.32
N TYR A 215 -4.18 -12.54 8.46
CA TYR A 215 -5.47 -11.88 8.63
C TYR A 215 -6.48 -12.42 7.63
N ASN A 216 -7.65 -12.82 8.15
CA ASN A 216 -8.81 -13.21 7.35
C ASN A 216 -10.02 -12.37 7.77
N LYS A 217 -10.63 -11.69 6.81
CA LYS A 217 -11.77 -10.77 7.07
C LYS A 217 -12.95 -11.42 7.79
N SER A 218 -13.17 -12.72 7.57
CA SER A 218 -14.33 -13.44 8.11
C SER A 218 -14.04 -14.19 9.40
N THR A 219 -12.79 -14.65 9.59
CA THR A 219 -12.44 -15.55 10.70
C THR A 219 -11.55 -14.92 11.75
N GLY A 220 -10.84 -13.85 11.42
CA GLY A 220 -10.05 -13.06 12.37
C GLY A 220 -8.57 -12.98 12.09
N LEU A 221 -7.81 -12.79 13.14
CA LEU A 221 -6.36 -12.61 13.14
C LEU A 221 -5.68 -13.78 13.82
N PHE A 222 -4.60 -14.28 13.23
CA PHE A 222 -3.92 -15.48 13.65
C PHE A 222 -2.39 -15.29 13.65
N THR A 223 -1.71 -15.93 14.59
CA THR A 223 -0.30 -16.28 14.41
C THR A 223 -0.19 -17.60 13.65
N ILE A 224 0.83 -17.72 12.84
CA ILE A 224 1.15 -18.93 12.07
C ILE A 224 2.51 -19.44 12.56
N ASP A 225 2.57 -20.68 13.05
CA ASP A 225 3.80 -21.32 13.42
C ASP A 225 4.63 -21.63 12.16
N GLN A 226 5.90 -21.21 12.15
CA GLN A 226 6.74 -21.33 10.95
C GLN A 226 7.32 -22.74 10.75
N GLN A 227 7.27 -23.61 11.75
CA GLN A 227 7.75 -24.98 11.66
C GLN A 227 6.63 -25.97 11.28
N TYR A 228 5.49 -25.84 11.95
CA TYR A 228 4.37 -26.79 11.79
C TYR A 228 3.21 -26.20 10.98
N TYR A 229 3.25 -24.88 10.69
CA TYR A 229 2.24 -24.14 9.93
C TYR A 229 0.83 -24.18 10.55
N THR A 230 0.80 -24.46 11.85
CA THR A 230 -0.43 -24.39 12.63
C THR A 230 -0.80 -22.96 12.96
N THR A 231 -2.08 -22.68 13.07
CA THR A 231 -2.60 -21.34 13.36
C THR A 231 -3.11 -21.24 14.79
N THR A 232 -2.78 -20.14 15.45
CA THR A 232 -3.34 -19.80 16.77
C THR A 232 -4.06 -18.46 16.66
N ALA A 233 -5.35 -18.43 17.01
CA ALA A 233 -6.13 -17.22 16.92
C ALA A 233 -5.71 -16.19 17.99
N LEU A 234 -5.43 -14.98 17.56
CA LEU A 234 -5.27 -13.79 18.41
C LEU A 234 -6.64 -13.16 18.71
N VAL A 235 -7.44 -12.99 17.66
CA VAL A 235 -8.87 -12.64 17.76
C VAL A 235 -9.66 -13.43 16.73
N LYS A 236 -10.88 -13.84 17.11
CA LYS A 236 -11.83 -14.57 16.24
C LYS A 236 -13.00 -13.65 15.91
N GLY A 237 -13.46 -13.71 14.67
CA GLY A 237 -14.65 -12.99 14.21
C GLY A 237 -14.39 -12.27 12.88
N GLY A 238 -15.44 -11.62 12.39
CA GLY A 238 -15.36 -10.80 11.19
C GLY A 238 -14.85 -9.40 11.51
N TYR A 239 -13.78 -9.00 10.85
CA TYR A 239 -13.17 -7.67 10.99
C TYR A 239 -13.04 -7.01 9.63
N SER A 240 -13.33 -5.70 9.58
CA SER A 240 -13.39 -4.96 8.33
C SER A 240 -12.05 -4.37 7.89
N PHE A 241 -11.10 -4.25 8.83
CA PHE A 241 -9.77 -3.72 8.53
C PHE A 241 -8.68 -4.46 9.31
N PHE A 242 -7.49 -4.38 8.76
CA PHE A 242 -6.23 -4.80 9.38
C PHE A 242 -5.15 -3.81 8.99
N SER A 243 -4.30 -3.45 9.95
CA SER A 243 -3.12 -2.61 9.74
C SER A 243 -2.00 -3.11 10.62
N CYS A 244 -0.79 -3.15 10.09
CA CYS A 244 0.39 -3.57 10.81
C CYS A 244 1.56 -2.66 10.47
N SER A 245 2.21 -2.16 11.51
CA SER A 245 3.50 -1.47 11.46
C SER A 245 4.54 -2.25 12.25
N GLU A 246 5.75 -1.73 12.36
CA GLU A 246 6.80 -2.36 13.18
C GLU A 246 6.43 -2.39 14.68
N ASP A 247 5.72 -1.38 15.16
CA ASP A 247 5.43 -1.22 16.58
C ASP A 247 4.03 -1.66 16.99
N VAL A 248 3.06 -1.50 16.11
CA VAL A 248 1.65 -1.68 16.43
C VAL A 248 0.93 -2.44 15.33
N MET A 249 0.08 -3.35 15.75
CA MET A 249 -0.86 -4.06 14.88
C MET A 249 -2.28 -3.78 15.33
N LEU A 250 -3.16 -3.48 14.38
CA LEU A 250 -4.55 -3.11 14.59
C LEU A 250 -5.48 -3.96 13.75
N THR A 251 -6.60 -4.39 14.32
CA THR A 251 -7.72 -4.96 13.57
C THR A 251 -9.03 -4.58 14.22
N GLY A 252 -10.10 -4.50 13.45
CA GLY A 252 -11.39 -4.13 14.01
C GLY A 252 -12.54 -4.13 13.01
N ASN A 253 -13.69 -3.78 13.55
CA ASN A 253 -14.95 -3.57 12.82
C ASN A 253 -15.68 -2.35 13.44
N SER A 254 -16.94 -2.14 13.08
CA SER A 254 -17.74 -1.02 13.61
C SER A 254 -17.98 -1.05 15.11
N SER A 255 -17.71 -2.18 15.79
CA SER A 255 -18.05 -2.37 17.22
C SER A 255 -16.83 -2.58 18.10
N HIS A 256 -15.74 -3.11 17.54
CA HIS A 256 -14.56 -3.50 18.31
C HIS A 256 -13.29 -3.13 17.52
N ILE A 257 -12.33 -2.55 18.23
CA ILE A 257 -10.97 -2.31 17.73
C ILE A 257 -10.00 -2.98 18.71
N TYR A 258 -9.11 -3.79 18.18
CA TYR A 258 -8.04 -4.44 18.92
C TYR A 258 -6.70 -3.88 18.51
N LEU A 259 -5.93 -3.46 19.51
CA LEU A 259 -4.57 -2.97 19.38
C LEU A 259 -3.62 -3.99 20.01
N PHE A 260 -2.53 -4.26 19.34
CA PHE A 260 -1.46 -5.14 19.79
C PHE A 260 -0.13 -4.41 19.74
N ASN A 261 0.55 -4.27 20.88
CA ASN A 261 1.95 -3.81 20.96
C ASN A 261 2.92 -5.01 20.77
N ASN A 262 2.44 -6.20 21.04
CA ASN A 262 3.04 -7.49 20.67
C ASN A 262 1.92 -8.55 20.59
N VAL A 263 2.22 -9.76 20.14
CA VAL A 263 1.21 -10.82 19.92
C VAL A 263 0.51 -11.29 21.20
N THR A 264 1.09 -11.02 22.36
CA THR A 264 0.54 -11.40 23.69
C THR A 264 -0.14 -10.25 24.41
N ASP A 265 0.05 -9.01 23.95
CA ASP A 265 -0.51 -7.79 24.56
C ASP A 265 -1.65 -7.25 23.68
N LYS A 266 -2.84 -7.79 23.90
CA LYS A 266 -4.07 -7.38 23.23
C LYS A 266 -4.83 -6.39 24.07
N GLN A 267 -5.09 -5.21 23.53
CA GLN A 267 -5.93 -4.19 24.11
C GLN A 267 -7.19 -4.00 23.25
N GLU A 268 -8.34 -3.94 23.89
CA GLU A 268 -9.59 -3.58 23.23
C GLU A 268 -9.87 -2.09 23.44
N ILE A 269 -9.99 -1.37 22.33
CA ILE A 269 -10.35 0.05 22.31
C ILE A 269 -11.86 0.13 22.05
N LYS A 270 -12.60 0.72 22.97
CA LYS A 270 -14.04 0.93 22.88
C LYS A 270 -14.36 2.34 22.39
#